data_3f0d38ebd2d243a300cb3d76919afe01
#
_entry.id   3f0d38ebd2d243a300cb3d76919afe01
#
_cell.length_a   1.000
_cell.length_b   1.000
_cell.length_c   1.000
_cell.angle_alpha   90.00
_cell.angle_beta   90.00
_cell.angle_gamma   90.00
#
_symmetry.space_group_name_H-M   'P 1'
#
loop_
_entity.id
_entity.type
_entity.pdbx_description
1 polymer ?
#
loop_
_entity_poly.entity_id
_entity_poly.type
_entity_poly.pdbx_seq_one_letter_code
_entity_poly.pdbx_strand_id
1 'polypeptide(L)'
;LGNDFMQRMGLMNHQYIIIKHSGTESKKKQAHLHILANRISLSGELYRDNWIGKRATEAANAIAKERDFVQSQDIGKANKAEIKEAMNEVLKKLQGFDLAKFQEELGKLGFKVREARASTGKLNGYYVTARSGTEYKASEIGKGYTLAHIEQTQKKLKYNQMSISHGNKLTSGKGGFHL
;
A
#
# COMPACT_ATOMS: atom_id res chain seq x y z
N LEU A 1 4.84 28.26 2.66
CA LEU A 1 4.40 26.88 2.84
C LEU A 1 4.33 26.52 4.33
N GLY A 2 5.45 26.57 5.08
CA GLY A 2 5.46 26.22 6.51
C GLY A 2 4.58 27.18 7.35
N ASN A 3 4.68 28.47 7.14
CA ASN A 3 3.86 29.46 7.83
C ASN A 3 2.37 29.31 7.49
N ASP A 4 2.02 29.02 6.23
CA ASP A 4 0.62 28.76 5.83
C ASP A 4 0.07 27.53 6.58
N PHE A 5 0.90 26.50 6.76
CA PHE A 5 0.54 25.33 7.53
C PHE A 5 0.32 25.68 9.01
N MET A 6 1.22 26.46 9.63
CA MET A 6 1.08 26.92 11.00
C MET A 6 -0.19 27.75 11.21
N GLN A 7 -0.51 28.62 10.25
CA GLN A 7 -1.73 29.42 10.27
C GLN A 7 -2.99 28.54 10.24
N ARG A 8 -3.05 27.55 9.34
CA ARG A 8 -4.17 26.61 9.22
C ARG A 8 -4.33 25.72 10.45
N MET A 9 -3.22 25.39 11.09
CA MET A 9 -3.23 24.64 12.34
C MET A 9 -3.59 25.48 13.57
N GLY A 10 -3.68 26.82 13.44
CA GLY A 10 -3.92 27.71 14.58
C GLY A 10 -2.73 27.84 15.51
N LEU A 11 -1.51 27.68 15.02
CA LEU A 11 -0.28 27.62 15.80
C LEU A 11 0.61 28.87 15.65
N MET A 12 0.10 29.94 15.03
CA MET A 12 0.89 31.18 14.83
C MET A 12 1.27 31.90 16.12
N ASN A 13 0.46 31.76 17.17
CA ASN A 13 0.73 32.32 18.50
C ASN A 13 1.52 31.35 19.41
N HIS A 14 2.30 30.45 18.83
CA HIS A 14 3.13 29.48 19.54
C HIS A 14 4.59 29.66 19.15
N GLN A 15 5.51 29.28 20.03
CA GLN A 15 6.91 29.12 19.64
C GLN A 15 7.05 27.91 18.72
N TYR A 16 7.69 28.07 17.57
CA TYR A 16 7.92 26.98 16.63
C TYR A 16 9.22 27.13 15.84
N ILE A 17 9.68 26.02 15.31
CA ILE A 17 10.82 25.94 14.40
C ILE A 17 10.39 25.17 13.16
N ILE A 18 10.75 25.66 11.98
CA ILE A 18 10.54 24.99 10.70
C ILE A 18 11.90 24.64 10.13
N ILE A 19 12.16 23.36 9.92
CA ILE A 19 13.39 22.84 9.35
C ILE A 19 13.09 22.26 7.98
N LYS A 20 13.73 22.80 6.94
CA LYS A 20 13.64 22.26 5.58
C LYS A 20 14.72 21.20 5.39
N HIS A 21 14.31 19.98 5.06
CA HIS A 21 15.21 18.95 4.58
C HIS A 21 15.17 18.91 3.06
N SER A 22 16.29 19.17 2.43
CA SER A 22 16.48 18.98 1.00
C SER A 22 16.60 17.48 0.74
N GLY A 23 15.84 16.96 -0.22
CA GLY A 23 16.02 15.57 -0.67
C GLY A 23 17.43 15.39 -1.23
N THR A 24 18.06 14.27 -0.93
CA THR A 24 19.33 13.87 -1.55
C THR A 24 19.04 12.87 -2.67
N GLU A 25 19.58 13.08 -3.86
CA GLU A 25 19.41 12.19 -5.02
C GLU A 25 19.79 10.73 -4.71
N SER A 26 20.86 10.55 -3.90
CA SER A 26 21.36 9.23 -3.52
C SER A 26 20.38 8.34 -2.74
N LYS A 27 19.35 8.92 -2.11
CA LYS A 27 18.36 8.18 -1.29
C LYS A 27 16.91 8.34 -1.73
N LYS A 28 16.65 8.98 -2.88
CA LYS A 28 15.29 9.30 -3.37
C LYS A 28 14.37 9.93 -2.30
N LYS A 29 14.96 10.65 -1.36
CA LYS A 29 14.21 11.35 -0.31
C LYS A 29 13.66 12.64 -0.90
N GLN A 30 12.35 12.79 -0.83
CA GLN A 30 11.68 14.03 -1.23
C GLN A 30 12.01 15.16 -0.26
N ALA A 31 12.09 16.39 -0.78
CA ALA A 31 12.19 17.57 0.07
C ALA A 31 10.96 17.68 0.97
N HIS A 32 11.16 17.90 2.27
CA HIS A 32 10.08 17.99 3.23
C HIS A 32 10.42 18.96 4.37
N LEU A 33 9.39 19.35 5.12
CA LEU A 33 9.52 20.22 6.28
C LEU A 33 9.26 19.42 7.55
N HIS A 34 10.11 19.63 8.56
CA HIS A 34 9.81 19.28 9.93
C HIS A 34 9.37 20.54 10.67
N ILE A 35 8.27 20.45 11.40
CA ILE A 35 7.74 21.54 12.20
C ILE A 35 7.66 21.04 13.64
N LEU A 36 8.36 21.73 14.52
CA LEU A 36 8.29 21.53 15.96
C LEU A 36 7.63 22.76 16.56
N ALA A 37 6.51 22.59 17.25
CA ALA A 37 5.78 23.68 17.90
C ALA A 37 5.54 23.39 19.38
N ASN A 38 5.67 24.41 20.22
CA ASN A 38 5.28 24.32 21.61
C ASN A 38 3.76 24.22 21.71
N ARG A 39 3.25 23.35 22.56
CA ARG A 39 1.81 23.22 22.80
C ARG A 39 1.22 24.35 23.63
N ILE A 40 2.06 25.09 24.39
CA ILE A 40 1.64 26.27 25.12
C ILE A 40 1.85 27.49 24.22
N SER A 41 0.80 28.28 24.04
CA SER A 41 0.86 29.55 23.30
C SER A 41 1.65 30.60 24.03
N LEU A 42 2.00 31.67 23.37
CA LEU A 42 2.63 32.85 24.02
C LEU A 42 1.71 33.52 25.02
N SER A 43 0.39 33.31 24.94
CA SER A 43 -0.61 33.75 25.92
C SER A 43 -0.87 32.75 27.05
N GLY A 44 -0.15 31.62 27.10
CA GLY A 44 -0.29 30.60 28.13
C GLY A 44 -1.41 29.57 27.89
N GLU A 45 -2.06 29.60 26.74
CA GLU A 45 -3.15 28.67 26.40
C GLU A 45 -2.63 27.34 25.87
N LEU A 46 -3.25 26.23 26.28
CA LEU A 46 -2.90 24.90 25.83
C LEU A 46 -3.57 24.62 24.49
N TYR A 47 -2.74 24.29 23.47
CA TYR A 47 -3.23 23.82 22.17
C TYR A 47 -3.91 22.46 22.28
N ARG A 48 -5.13 22.36 21.77
CA ARG A 48 -5.88 21.11 21.71
C ARG A 48 -5.41 20.28 20.53
N ASP A 49 -4.74 19.17 20.81
CA ASP A 49 -4.15 18.28 19.80
C ASP A 49 -5.05 17.10 19.39
N ASN A 50 -6.32 17.12 19.81
CA ASN A 50 -7.30 16.13 19.39
C ASN A 50 -7.34 16.04 17.86
N TRP A 51 -7.20 14.81 17.34
CA TRP A 51 -7.20 14.55 15.90
C TRP A 51 -6.15 15.37 15.12
N ILE A 52 -5.04 15.72 15.72
CA ILE A 52 -4.00 16.55 15.10
C ILE A 52 -3.52 15.98 13.76
N GLY A 53 -3.35 14.65 13.64
CA GLY A 53 -2.96 14.02 12.40
C GLY A 53 -3.96 14.25 11.27
N LYS A 54 -5.27 14.16 11.55
CA LYS A 54 -6.33 14.44 10.58
C LYS A 54 -6.30 15.91 10.16
N ARG A 55 -6.29 16.84 11.11
CA ARG A 55 -6.23 18.28 10.85
C ARG A 55 -4.97 18.67 10.07
N ALA A 56 -3.82 18.10 10.41
CA ALA A 56 -2.58 18.34 9.71
C ALA A 56 -2.64 17.84 8.25
N THR A 57 -3.24 16.68 8.01
CA THR A 57 -3.46 16.15 6.65
C THR A 57 -4.40 17.04 5.85
N GLU A 58 -5.49 17.52 6.45
CA GLU A 58 -6.44 18.44 5.81
C GLU A 58 -5.76 19.77 5.46
N ALA A 59 -4.99 20.35 6.39
CA ALA A 59 -4.24 21.58 6.16
C ALA A 59 -3.20 21.42 5.03
N ALA A 60 -2.44 20.33 5.03
CA ALA A 60 -1.44 20.03 4.00
C ALA A 60 -2.09 19.84 2.62
N ASN A 61 -3.20 19.10 2.54
CA ASN A 61 -3.93 18.88 1.28
C ASN A 61 -4.55 20.17 0.73
N ALA A 62 -5.07 21.05 1.60
CA ALA A 62 -5.59 22.35 1.18
C ALA A 62 -4.48 23.22 0.57
N ILE A 63 -3.31 23.28 1.21
CA ILE A 63 -2.14 24.00 0.68
C ILE A 63 -1.67 23.40 -0.64
N ALA A 64 -1.64 22.07 -0.75
CA ALA A 64 -1.26 21.40 -1.99
C ALA A 64 -2.22 21.74 -3.14
N LYS A 65 -3.52 21.73 -2.88
CA LYS A 65 -4.55 22.08 -3.86
C LYS A 65 -4.43 23.53 -4.35
N GLU A 66 -4.23 24.47 -3.43
CA GLU A 66 -4.09 25.89 -3.77
C GLU A 66 -2.85 26.23 -4.59
N ARG A 67 -1.84 25.36 -4.53
CA ARG A 67 -0.54 25.54 -5.20
C ARG A 67 -0.32 24.59 -6.37
N ASP A 68 -1.37 23.89 -6.81
CA ASP A 68 -1.32 22.87 -7.85
C ASP A 68 -0.27 21.77 -7.61
N PHE A 69 -0.02 21.47 -6.33
CA PHE A 69 0.84 20.35 -5.95
C PHE A 69 0.07 19.04 -5.97
N VAL A 70 0.75 17.97 -6.34
CA VAL A 70 0.17 16.62 -6.28
C VAL A 70 -0.15 16.26 -4.83
N GLN A 71 -1.39 15.87 -4.57
CA GLN A 71 -1.82 15.48 -3.24
C GLN A 71 -1.28 14.08 -2.88
N SER A 72 -0.88 13.91 -1.62
CA SER A 72 -0.37 12.62 -1.14
C SER A 72 -1.35 11.45 -1.34
N GLN A 73 -2.66 11.73 -1.27
CA GLN A 73 -3.70 10.72 -1.52
C GLN A 73 -3.71 10.23 -2.97
N ASP A 74 -3.47 11.11 -3.94
CA ASP A 74 -3.46 10.75 -5.35
C ASP A 74 -2.21 9.95 -5.71
N ILE A 75 -1.06 10.30 -5.14
CA ILE A 75 0.15 9.49 -5.22
C ILE A 75 -0.11 8.09 -4.63
N GLY A 76 -0.74 8.02 -3.47
CA GLY A 76 -1.06 6.76 -2.81
C GLY A 76 -2.03 5.90 -3.63
N LYS A 77 -3.05 6.51 -4.26
CA LYS A 77 -3.98 5.80 -5.17
C LYS A 77 -3.26 5.28 -6.41
N ALA A 78 -2.43 6.11 -7.05
CA ALA A 78 -1.67 5.73 -8.23
C ALA A 78 -0.71 4.58 -7.93
N ASN A 79 0.08 4.67 -6.86
CA ASN A 79 0.98 3.60 -6.44
C ASN A 79 0.24 2.28 -6.19
N LYS A 80 -0.90 2.31 -5.49
CA LYS A 80 -1.69 1.10 -5.23
C LYS A 80 -2.30 0.53 -6.50
N ALA A 81 -2.70 1.35 -7.45
CA ALA A 81 -3.22 0.90 -8.74
C ALA A 81 -2.13 0.17 -9.54
N GLU A 82 -0.93 0.76 -9.63
CA GLU A 82 0.23 0.17 -10.30
C GLU A 82 0.65 -1.18 -9.66
N ILE A 83 0.70 -1.23 -8.33
CA ILE A 83 0.98 -2.48 -7.61
C ILE A 83 -0.09 -3.54 -7.91
N LYS A 84 -1.38 -3.19 -7.90
CA LYS A 84 -2.48 -4.12 -8.20
C LYS A 84 -2.35 -4.72 -9.59
N GLU A 85 -2.03 -3.90 -10.57
CA GLU A 85 -1.85 -4.35 -11.96
C GLU A 85 -0.71 -5.36 -12.05
N ALA A 86 0.46 -5.03 -11.50
CA ALA A 86 1.60 -5.93 -11.46
C ALA A 86 1.30 -7.24 -10.71
N MET A 87 0.64 -7.16 -9.56
CA MET A 87 0.26 -8.34 -8.79
C MET A 87 -0.71 -9.24 -9.57
N ASN A 88 -1.70 -8.65 -10.26
CA ASN A 88 -2.64 -9.40 -11.08
C ASN A 88 -1.95 -10.10 -12.26
N GLU A 89 -0.99 -9.43 -12.89
CA GLU A 89 -0.19 -10.02 -13.96
C GLU A 89 0.61 -11.24 -13.46
N VAL A 90 1.31 -11.08 -12.36
CA VAL A 90 2.12 -12.15 -11.75
C VAL A 90 1.23 -13.31 -11.29
N LEU A 91 0.12 -13.04 -10.60
CA LEU A 91 -0.78 -14.08 -10.10
C LEU A 91 -1.42 -14.90 -11.23
N LYS A 92 -1.66 -14.30 -12.41
CA LYS A 92 -2.16 -15.01 -13.60
C LYS A 92 -1.10 -15.94 -14.19
N LYS A 93 0.18 -15.58 -14.14
CA LYS A 93 1.29 -16.40 -14.66
C LYS A 93 1.64 -17.58 -13.74
N LEU A 94 1.42 -17.43 -12.43
CA LEU A 94 1.75 -18.49 -11.47
C LEU A 94 0.71 -19.60 -11.48
N GLN A 95 1.14 -20.83 -11.75
CA GLN A 95 0.28 -22.04 -11.69
C GLN A 95 -0.11 -22.46 -10.27
N GLY A 96 0.34 -21.74 -9.27
CA GLY A 96 0.07 -21.91 -7.84
C GLY A 96 0.74 -20.81 -7.06
N PHE A 97 0.20 -20.44 -5.89
CA PHE A 97 0.80 -19.39 -5.09
C PHE A 97 1.99 -19.95 -4.31
N ASP A 98 3.15 -19.42 -4.61
CA ASP A 98 4.38 -19.56 -3.86
C ASP A 98 4.92 -18.14 -3.62
N LEU A 99 5.11 -17.78 -2.35
CA LEU A 99 5.50 -16.41 -1.99
C LEU A 99 6.89 -16.05 -2.54
N ALA A 100 7.83 -16.99 -2.57
CA ALA A 100 9.17 -16.73 -3.08
C ALA A 100 9.16 -16.46 -4.59
N LYS A 101 8.42 -17.26 -5.37
CA LYS A 101 8.21 -17.02 -6.79
C LYS A 101 7.47 -15.72 -7.05
N PHE A 102 6.47 -15.42 -6.25
CA PHE A 102 5.72 -14.17 -6.32
C PHE A 102 6.62 -12.95 -6.07
N GLN A 103 7.51 -13.03 -5.08
CA GLN A 103 8.51 -12.00 -4.79
C GLN A 103 9.48 -11.82 -5.96
N GLU A 104 9.97 -12.91 -6.54
CA GLU A 104 10.89 -12.88 -7.67
C GLU A 104 10.25 -12.22 -8.90
N GLU A 105 9.04 -12.64 -9.27
CA GLU A 105 8.34 -12.10 -10.44
C GLU A 105 7.97 -10.62 -10.26
N LEU A 106 7.50 -10.20 -9.08
CA LEU A 106 7.28 -8.79 -8.78
C LEU A 106 8.59 -7.99 -8.79
N GLY A 107 9.69 -8.61 -8.36
CA GLY A 107 11.03 -8.03 -8.44
C GLY A 107 11.45 -7.69 -9.86
N LYS A 108 11.16 -8.57 -10.83
CA LYS A 108 11.41 -8.33 -12.27
C LYS A 108 10.61 -7.14 -12.82
N LEU A 109 9.44 -6.85 -12.22
CA LEU A 109 8.62 -5.69 -12.56
C LEU A 109 9.00 -4.41 -11.79
N GLY A 110 10.05 -4.46 -10.96
CA GLY A 110 10.58 -3.33 -10.20
C GLY A 110 9.91 -3.08 -8.84
N PHE A 111 9.13 -4.04 -8.34
CA PHE A 111 8.53 -3.97 -7.01
C PHE A 111 9.30 -4.84 -6.03
N LYS A 112 9.50 -4.34 -4.79
CA LYS A 112 10.10 -5.14 -3.72
C LYS A 112 9.01 -5.69 -2.82
N VAL A 113 9.11 -6.96 -2.46
CA VAL A 113 8.18 -7.61 -1.53
C VAL A 113 8.94 -8.01 -0.26
N ARG A 114 8.39 -7.70 0.90
CA ARG A 114 8.95 -8.04 2.20
C ARG A 114 7.91 -8.80 3.02
N GLU A 115 8.31 -9.92 3.59
CA GLU A 115 7.47 -10.69 4.50
C GLU A 115 7.14 -9.92 5.78
N ALA A 116 5.93 -10.08 6.26
CA ALA A 116 5.48 -9.64 7.58
C ALA A 116 5.37 -10.85 8.50
N ARG A 117 6.29 -10.98 9.44
CA ARG A 117 6.30 -12.07 10.42
C ARG A 117 5.93 -11.57 11.81
N ALA A 118 5.20 -12.39 12.57
CA ALA A 118 4.96 -12.17 13.99
C ALA A 118 6.25 -12.37 14.80
N SER A 119 6.24 -11.96 16.08
CA SER A 119 7.33 -12.23 17.03
C SER A 119 7.62 -13.74 17.19
N THR A 120 6.63 -14.58 16.95
CA THR A 120 6.74 -16.06 16.94
C THR A 120 7.38 -16.63 15.67
N GLY A 121 7.79 -15.78 14.71
CA GLY A 121 8.29 -16.20 13.40
C GLY A 121 7.22 -16.56 12.37
N LYS A 122 5.94 -16.66 12.78
CA LYS A 122 4.84 -17.02 11.88
C LYS A 122 4.64 -15.92 10.82
N LEU A 123 4.49 -16.34 9.57
CA LEU A 123 4.17 -15.45 8.46
C LEU A 123 2.73 -14.92 8.60
N ASN A 124 2.58 -13.59 8.72
CA ASN A 124 1.29 -12.92 8.89
C ASN A 124 0.81 -12.21 7.62
N GLY A 125 1.68 -12.07 6.63
CA GLY A 125 1.39 -11.37 5.39
C GLY A 125 2.67 -10.84 4.74
N TYR A 126 2.51 -9.80 3.93
CA TYR A 126 3.65 -9.17 3.26
C TYR A 126 3.37 -7.69 2.97
N TYR A 127 4.44 -6.97 2.67
CA TYR A 127 4.44 -5.60 2.22
C TYR A 127 4.97 -5.54 0.80
N VAL A 128 4.47 -4.61 0.01
CA VAL A 128 4.96 -4.32 -1.34
C VAL A 128 5.43 -2.88 -1.39
N THR A 129 6.67 -2.67 -1.83
CA THR A 129 7.24 -1.34 -2.03
C THR A 129 7.00 -0.91 -3.47
N ALA A 130 6.28 0.19 -3.66
CA ALA A 130 6.08 0.83 -4.96
C ALA A 130 7.41 1.33 -5.54
N ARG A 131 7.45 1.60 -6.85
CA ARG A 131 8.63 2.19 -7.51
C ARG A 131 9.00 3.55 -6.93
N SER A 132 8.03 4.29 -6.39
CA SER A 132 8.25 5.54 -5.64
C SER A 132 9.02 5.36 -4.32
N GLY A 133 9.21 4.11 -3.85
CA GLY A 133 9.83 3.78 -2.57
C GLY A 133 8.85 3.68 -1.39
N THR A 134 7.56 3.97 -1.59
CA THR A 134 6.55 3.85 -0.54
C THR A 134 6.15 2.39 -0.35
N GLU A 135 6.16 1.91 0.89
CA GLU A 135 5.77 0.55 1.25
C GLU A 135 4.29 0.49 1.66
N TYR A 136 3.56 -0.49 1.13
CA TYR A 136 2.15 -0.75 1.43
C TYR A 136 1.96 -2.17 1.93
N LYS A 137 1.15 -2.34 2.98
CA LYS A 137 0.70 -3.64 3.43
C LYS A 137 -0.25 -4.27 2.41
N ALA A 138 -0.19 -5.57 2.19
CA ALA A 138 -1.07 -6.26 1.25
C ALA A 138 -2.56 -5.94 1.45
N SER A 139 -3.02 -5.81 2.71
CA SER A 139 -4.39 -5.41 3.05
C SER A 139 -4.76 -3.98 2.67
N GLU A 140 -3.78 -3.07 2.60
CA GLU A 140 -3.99 -1.66 2.18
C GLU A 140 -4.07 -1.54 0.65
N ILE A 141 -3.42 -2.46 -0.08
CA ILE A 141 -3.55 -2.57 -1.53
C ILE A 141 -4.95 -3.09 -1.87
N GLY A 142 -5.44 -4.09 -1.14
CA GLY A 142 -6.80 -4.60 -1.25
C GLY A 142 -6.99 -5.94 -0.55
N LYS A 143 -8.21 -6.23 -0.12
CA LYS A 143 -8.55 -7.48 0.60
C LYS A 143 -8.20 -8.74 -0.22
N GLY A 144 -8.36 -8.69 -1.54
CA GLY A 144 -8.04 -9.79 -2.44
C GLY A 144 -6.56 -10.16 -2.52
N TYR A 145 -5.67 -9.28 -2.08
CA TYR A 145 -4.22 -9.46 -2.15
C TYR A 145 -3.59 -9.94 -0.84
N THR A 146 -4.40 -10.15 0.20
CA THR A 146 -3.89 -10.76 1.43
C THR A 146 -3.47 -12.21 1.20
N LEU A 147 -2.44 -12.67 1.90
CA LEU A 147 -1.92 -14.03 1.79
C LEU A 147 -3.04 -15.08 1.90
N ALA A 148 -3.85 -14.99 2.95
CA ALA A 148 -4.96 -15.91 3.18
C ALA A 148 -5.98 -15.92 2.03
N HIS A 149 -6.30 -14.75 1.43
CA HIS A 149 -7.26 -14.67 0.33
C HIS A 149 -6.71 -15.29 -0.96
N ILE A 150 -5.44 -15.02 -1.27
CA ILE A 150 -4.78 -15.60 -2.45
C ILE A 150 -4.73 -17.12 -2.34
N GLU A 151 -4.31 -17.67 -1.19
CA GLU A 151 -4.26 -19.10 -0.94
C GLU A 151 -5.64 -19.76 -1.04
N GLN A 152 -6.66 -19.12 -0.47
CA GLN A 152 -8.03 -19.62 -0.54
C GLN A 152 -8.57 -19.62 -1.98
N THR A 153 -8.31 -18.57 -2.75
CA THR A 153 -8.74 -18.47 -4.14
C THR A 153 -8.07 -19.54 -4.99
N GLN A 154 -6.79 -19.78 -4.81
CA GLN A 154 -6.05 -20.82 -5.54
C GLN A 154 -6.52 -22.24 -5.18
N LYS A 155 -6.83 -22.52 -3.92
CA LYS A 155 -7.42 -23.80 -3.53
C LYS A 155 -8.75 -24.04 -4.23
N LYS A 156 -9.61 -23.03 -4.35
CA LYS A 156 -10.90 -23.13 -5.07
C LYS A 156 -10.69 -23.40 -6.56
N LEU A 157 -9.74 -22.71 -7.20
CA LEU A 157 -9.45 -22.90 -8.62
C LEU A 157 -8.95 -24.32 -8.90
N LYS A 158 -8.04 -24.85 -8.09
CA LYS A 158 -7.58 -26.24 -8.20
C LYS A 158 -8.70 -27.25 -8.03
N TYR A 159 -9.57 -27.05 -7.04
CA TYR A 159 -10.72 -27.93 -6.81
C TYR A 159 -11.65 -27.95 -8.03
N ASN A 160 -11.99 -26.80 -8.61
CA ASN A 160 -12.84 -26.70 -9.79
C ASN A 160 -12.21 -27.38 -11.01
N GLN A 161 -10.89 -27.22 -11.24
CA GLN A 161 -10.20 -27.88 -12.32
C GLN A 161 -10.21 -29.41 -12.19
N MET A 162 -10.01 -29.93 -10.97
CA MET A 162 -10.10 -31.36 -10.69
C MET A 162 -11.52 -31.91 -10.91
N SER A 163 -12.55 -31.16 -10.52
CA SER A 163 -13.94 -31.55 -10.73
C SER A 163 -14.32 -31.65 -12.20
N ILE A 164 -13.85 -30.69 -13.02
CA ILE A 164 -14.08 -30.68 -14.46
C ILE A 164 -13.35 -31.87 -15.15
N SER A 165 -12.12 -32.14 -14.73
CA SER A 165 -11.32 -33.25 -15.30
C SER A 165 -11.94 -34.63 -14.97
N HIS A 166 -12.57 -34.80 -13.81
CA HIS A 166 -13.29 -36.03 -13.46
C HIS A 166 -14.64 -36.15 -14.17
N GLY A 167 -15.35 -35.02 -14.39
CA GLY A 167 -16.60 -35.00 -15.12
C GLY A 167 -16.43 -35.41 -16.59
N ASN A 168 -15.38 -34.99 -17.28
CA ASN A 168 -15.08 -35.35 -18.66
C ASN A 168 -14.64 -36.81 -18.85
N LYS A 169 -14.11 -37.47 -17.81
CA LYS A 169 -13.76 -38.92 -17.89
C LYS A 169 -14.99 -39.82 -17.85
N LEU A 170 -16.12 -39.37 -17.31
CA LEU A 170 -17.35 -40.14 -17.22
C LEU A 170 -18.21 -40.10 -18.51
N THR A 171 -17.99 -39.11 -19.38
CA THR A 171 -18.77 -38.94 -20.64
C THR A 171 -18.13 -39.58 -21.85
N SER A 172 -16.85 -39.97 -21.81
CA SER A 172 -16.13 -40.62 -22.92
C SER A 172 -16.22 -42.15 -22.94
N GLY A 173 -16.97 -42.76 -22.02
CA GLY A 173 -17.05 -44.22 -21.82
C GLY A 173 -18.38 -44.88 -22.25
N LYS A 174 -19.27 -44.20 -22.99
CA LYS A 174 -20.51 -44.83 -23.50
C LYS A 174 -20.71 -44.57 -25.00
N GLY A 175 -20.28 -45.50 -25.80
CA GLY A 175 -20.51 -45.48 -27.25
C GLY A 175 -19.93 -46.71 -27.95
N GLY A 176 -20.38 -47.89 -27.57
CA GLY A 176 -20.10 -49.10 -28.28
C GLY A 176 -21.23 -50.10 -28.09
N PHE A 177 -22.35 -49.94 -28.81
CA PHE A 177 -23.31 -50.99 -29.02
C PHE A 177 -23.20 -51.41 -30.49
N HIS A 178 -22.69 -52.64 -30.71
CA HIS A 178 -22.84 -53.38 -31.95
C HIS A 178 -24.28 -53.90 -32.06
N LEU A 179 -24.86 -53.72 -33.25
CA LEU A 179 -25.77 -54.65 -33.91
C LEU A 179 -25.02 -55.33 -35.01
#